data_5dcd3dccead5f33be85d5222bac17b19
#
_entry.id   5dcd3dccead5f33be85d5222bac17b19
#
_cell.length_a   1.000
_cell.length_b   1.000
_cell.length_c   1.000
_cell.angle_alpha   90.00
_cell.angle_beta   90.00
_cell.angle_gamma   90.00
#
_symmetry.space_group_name_H-M   'P 1'
#
loop_
_entity.id
_entity.type
_entity.pdbx_description
1 polymer ?
#
loop_
_entity_poly.entity_id
_entity_poly.type
_entity_poly.pdbx_seq_one_letter_code
_entity_poly.pdbx_strand_id
1 'polypeptide(L)' 'MQTIIKNGTIVNAYGRRRADVLIEGDIIAAIGNDIYAPEAEVIDTTG' A
#
# COMPACT_ATOMS: atom_id res chain seq x y z
N MET A 1 -9.60 7.36 8.98
CA MET A 1 -9.71 7.29 7.52
C MET A 1 -8.64 6.38 6.97
N GLN A 2 -9.03 5.44 6.14
CA GLN A 2 -8.09 4.47 5.58
C GLN A 2 -7.82 4.77 4.12
N THR A 3 -6.58 4.61 3.72
CA THR A 3 -6.15 4.78 2.34
C THR A 3 -5.27 3.60 1.95
N ILE A 4 -5.55 3.01 0.80
CA ILE A 4 -4.69 1.96 0.24
C ILE A 4 -3.94 2.54 -0.96
N ILE A 5 -2.62 2.42 -0.92
CA ILE A 5 -1.78 2.71 -2.07
C ILE A 5 -1.49 1.39 -2.76
N LYS A 6 -2.06 1.21 -3.95
CA LYS A 6 -1.92 -0.03 -4.70
C LYS A 6 -0.78 0.04 -5.69
N ASN A 7 -0.16 -1.10 -5.92
CA ASN A 7 0.89 -1.27 -6.92
C ASN A 7 2.10 -0.37 -6.67
N GLY A 8 2.34 -0.07 -5.39
CA GLY A 8 3.51 0.68 -5.01
C GLY A 8 4.77 -0.17 -5.17
N THR A 9 5.90 0.48 -5.39
CA THR A 9 7.18 -0.19 -5.47
C THR A 9 7.96 0.09 -4.21
N ILE A 10 8.32 -0.97 -3.48
CA ILE A 10 9.15 -0.88 -2.30
C ILE A 10 10.58 -1.21 -2.69
N VAL A 11 11.50 -0.29 -2.43
CA VAL A 11 12.91 -0.46 -2.73
C VAL A 11 13.68 -0.60 -1.41
N ASN A 12 14.46 -1.66 -1.29
CA ASN A 12 15.29 -1.88 -0.12
C ASN A 12 16.64 -2.49 -0.53
N ALA A 13 17.44 -2.87 0.46
CA ALA A 13 18.78 -3.42 0.20
C ALA A 13 18.76 -4.74 -0.56
N TYR A 14 17.63 -5.41 -0.58
CA TYR A 14 17.50 -6.71 -1.26
C TYR A 14 16.86 -6.61 -2.64
N GLY A 15 16.46 -5.41 -3.06
CA GLY A 15 15.86 -5.20 -4.37
C GLY A 15 14.56 -4.43 -4.32
N ARG A 16 13.73 -4.66 -5.32
CA ARG A 16 12.43 -3.99 -5.44
C ARG A 16 11.32 -5.02 -5.49
N ARG A 17 10.18 -4.67 -4.92
CA ARG A 17 8.99 -5.49 -5.06
C ARG A 17 7.76 -4.61 -5.04
N ARG A 18 6.69 -5.11 -5.64
CA ARG A 18 5.40 -4.44 -5.56
C ARG A 18 4.68 -4.86 -4.29
N ALA A 19 4.04 -3.90 -3.67
CA ALA A 19 3.22 -4.16 -2.51
C ALA A 19 2.17 -3.07 -2.38
N ASP A 20 1.08 -3.43 -1.71
CA ASP A 20 0.07 -2.45 -1.34
C ASP A 20 0.37 -1.97 0.07
N VAL A 21 0.08 -0.70 0.32
CA VAL A 21 0.30 -0.10 1.63
C VAL A 21 -1.03 0.42 2.13
N LEU A 22 -1.43 -0.04 3.31
CA LEU A 22 -2.62 0.48 3.97
C LEU A 22 -2.20 1.53 4.98
N ILE A 23 -2.77 2.72 4.83
CA ILE A 23 -2.51 3.84 5.73
C ILE A 23 -3.78 4.12 6.50
N GLU A 24 -3.67 4.24 7.81
CA GLU A 24 -4.78 4.65 8.65
C GLU A 24 -4.38 5.92 9.40
N GLY A 25 -5.07 7.03 9.07
CA GLY A 25 -4.67 8.34 9.57
C GLY A 25 -3.27 8.67 9.08
N ASP A 26 -2.33 8.80 10.01
CA ASP A 26 -0.94 9.11 9.69
C ASP A 26 -0.01 7.91 9.88
N ILE A 27 -0.58 6.71 10.02
CA ILE A 27 0.20 5.52 10.37
C ILE A 27 0.07 4.49 9.25
N ILE A 28 1.18 3.84 8.91
CA ILE A 28 1.16 2.69 8.02
C ILE A 28 0.63 1.51 8.83
N ALA A 29 -0.57 1.06 8.48
CA ALA A 29 -1.24 0.00 9.23
C ALA A 29 -0.86 -1.40 8.72
N ALA A 30 -0.58 -1.54 7.42
CA ALA A 30 -0.22 -2.84 6.87
C ALA A 30 0.52 -2.65 5.54
N ILE A 31 1.37 -3.62 5.22
CA ILE A 31 2.06 -3.70 3.93
C ILE A 31 1.94 -5.14 3.47
N GLY A 32 1.52 -5.33 2.24
CA GLY A 32 1.38 -6.67 1.69
C GLY A 32 0.71 -6.66 0.34
N ASN A 33 0.39 -7.85 -0.16
CA ASN A 33 -0.34 -8.00 -1.42
C ASN A 33 -1.81 -8.23 -1.13
N ASP A 34 -2.67 -7.68 -1.99
CA ASP A 34 -4.12 -7.90 -1.93
C ASP A 34 -4.73 -7.53 -0.57
N ILE A 35 -4.34 -6.37 -0.05
CA ILE A 35 -4.93 -5.89 1.19
C ILE A 35 -6.42 -5.62 0.99
N TYR A 36 -7.25 -6.21 1.84
CA TYR A 36 -8.68 -6.04 1.78
C TYR A 36 -9.12 -4.96 2.77
N ALA A 37 -9.55 -3.84 2.24
CA ALA A 37 -10.08 -2.74 3.05
C ALA A 37 -11.20 -2.05 2.27
N PRO A 38 -12.43 -2.56 2.33
CA PRO A 38 -13.52 -2.12 1.46
C PRO A 38 -13.91 -0.65 1.67
N GLU A 39 -13.62 -0.09 2.82
CA GLU A 39 -13.94 1.31 3.11
C GLU A 39 -12.78 2.26 2.85
N ALA A 40 -11.64 1.75 2.45
CA ALA A 40 -10.47 2.58 2.21
C ALA A 40 -10.56 3.27 0.85
N GLU A 41 -10.00 4.47 0.80
CA GLU A 41 -9.76 5.14 -0.46
C GLU A 41 -8.60 4.45 -1.16
N VAL A 42 -8.75 4.17 -2.45
CA VAL A 42 -7.73 3.46 -3.22
C VAL A 42 -6.98 4.43 -4.11
N ILE A 43 -5.66 4.45 -3.98
CA ILE A 43 -4.78 5.21 -4.84
C ILE A 43 -3.93 4.22 -5.62
N ASP A 44 -4.07 4.19 -6.93
CA ASP A 44 -3.32 3.30 -7.80
C ASP A 44 -2.10 4.03 -8.34
N THR A 45 -0.92 3.52 -8.03
CA THR A 45 0.34 4.13 -8.44
C THR A 45 1.04 3.33 -9.53
N THR A 46 0.30 2.54 -10.28
CA THR A 46 0.85 1.77 -11.39
C THR A 46 1.54 2.67 -12.40
N GLY A 47 2.77 2.37 -12.70
CA GLY A 47 3.51 3.16 -13.69
C GLY A 47 4.96 3.36 -13.33
#